data_b6426fa9eecc6a0606e808cde5d37e06
#
_entry.id   b6426fa9eecc6a0606e808cde5d37e06
#
_cell.length_a   1.000
_cell.length_b   1.000
_cell.length_c   1.000
_cell.angle_alpha   90.00
_cell.angle_beta   90.00
_cell.angle_gamma   90.00
#
_symmetry.space_group_name_H-M   'P 1'
#
loop_
_entity.id
_entity.type
_entity.pdbx_description
1 polymer ?
#
loop_
_entity_poly.entity_id
_entity_poly.type
_entity_poly.pdbx_seq_one_letter_code
_entity_poly.pdbx_strand_id
1 'polypeptide(L)'
;VTIIERVECLHLRFTMPPERTFSTPGGPATGRLTTLIRLTTDDGLVGVGSAYAHPALVQATVDHLTPFVLGYDPRQTERHWNRLHGISRWYGRKGAAVSAIGGIDQAMWDLRGKVEGEPVWRLLGGSSGRVPAYASGMLYSSPDGVAAGCERAIVRGFNRVKMRAGWNWDYDVAAVAAARAAIGPDRDLMVDGTLRFQLADALEFAKVLEANDVFWFEEPLATDDFDDYVTLRNATTVPLACGENEFALHGFREWIRTGAIDIVQADASRAGGITEVVKIAQEADAAGLRFAPHSWCDAVAVVANAHAVAASPNGITVEIDQTGNRFIEELLGGPLQVVDGHIDLGERPGLGIELDHAAVEDLFLDDPFRIPDGNYCDVVYGRGQTKYIGDYVGRAAT
;
A
#
# COMPACT_ATOMS: atom_id res chain seq x y z
N VAL A 1 27.55 -19.79 -8.08
CA VAL A 1 26.22 -19.19 -8.31
C VAL A 1 25.56 -19.09 -6.94
N THR A 2 25.23 -17.90 -6.51
CA THR A 2 24.49 -17.62 -5.27
C THR A 2 23.10 -18.24 -5.36
N ILE A 3 22.70 -19.02 -4.34
CA ILE A 3 21.38 -19.67 -4.27
C ILE A 3 20.70 -19.38 -2.95
N ILE A 4 19.36 -19.41 -2.94
CA ILE A 4 18.56 -19.22 -1.73
C ILE A 4 18.64 -20.50 -0.90
N GLU A 5 19.11 -20.38 0.35
CA GLU A 5 19.25 -21.50 1.31
C GLU A 5 18.15 -21.52 2.36
N ARG A 6 17.57 -20.33 2.71
CA ARG A 6 16.57 -20.23 3.77
C ARG A 6 15.49 -19.22 3.44
N VAL A 7 14.26 -19.55 3.84
CA VAL A 7 13.06 -18.71 3.76
C VAL A 7 12.45 -18.61 5.16
N GLU A 8 12.17 -17.41 5.63
CA GLU A 8 11.62 -17.16 6.96
C GLU A 8 10.54 -16.08 6.89
N CYS A 9 9.48 -16.24 7.67
CA CYS A 9 8.50 -15.19 7.94
C CYS A 9 8.83 -14.53 9.28
N LEU A 10 8.87 -13.20 9.28
CA LEU A 10 8.95 -12.38 10.48
C LEU A 10 7.59 -11.70 10.67
N HIS A 11 6.76 -12.27 11.54
CA HIS A 11 5.47 -11.68 11.88
C HIS A 11 5.67 -10.62 12.94
N LEU A 12 5.10 -9.44 12.71
CA LEU A 12 5.26 -8.31 13.61
C LEU A 12 3.90 -7.79 14.04
N ARG A 13 3.81 -7.35 15.30
CA ARG A 13 2.62 -6.78 15.91
C ARG A 13 3.00 -5.65 16.85
N PHE A 14 2.16 -4.61 16.91
CA PHE A 14 2.17 -3.72 18.06
C PHE A 14 0.74 -3.38 18.49
N THR A 15 0.58 -3.07 19.77
CA THR A 15 -0.67 -2.53 20.33
C THR A 15 -0.54 -1.01 20.37
N MET A 16 -1.57 -0.32 19.88
CA MET A 16 -1.61 1.13 19.91
C MET A 16 -1.89 1.63 21.33
N PRO A 17 -1.12 2.63 21.80
CA PRO A 17 -1.50 3.31 23.03
C PRO A 17 -2.81 4.08 22.82
N PRO A 18 -3.62 4.29 23.88
CA PRO A 18 -4.97 4.87 23.76
C PRO A 18 -5.04 6.18 22.97
N GLU A 19 -4.02 7.03 23.11
CA GLU A 19 -3.92 8.32 22.41
C GLU A 19 -3.60 8.22 20.92
N ARG A 20 -3.15 7.06 20.46
CA ARG A 20 -2.89 6.76 19.04
C ARG A 20 -3.93 5.85 18.41
N THR A 21 -4.88 5.37 19.20
CA THR A 21 -6.02 4.59 18.69
C THR A 21 -6.82 5.47 17.74
N PHE A 22 -7.13 4.93 16.57
CA PHE A 22 -7.96 5.61 15.60
C PHE A 22 -9.26 4.84 15.34
N SER A 23 -10.28 5.54 14.88
CA SER A 23 -11.55 4.93 14.50
C SER A 23 -11.62 4.69 13.00
N THR A 24 -12.30 3.63 12.63
CA THR A 24 -12.73 3.32 11.27
C THR A 24 -14.23 3.07 11.28
N PRO A 25 -14.91 2.99 10.14
CA PRO A 25 -16.31 2.54 10.10
C PRO A 25 -16.54 1.18 10.76
N GLY A 26 -15.53 0.31 10.82
CA GLY A 26 -15.55 -0.98 11.50
C GLY A 26 -15.37 -0.92 13.02
N GLY A 27 -14.98 0.22 13.57
CA GLY A 27 -14.73 0.44 14.98
C GLY A 27 -13.29 0.94 15.27
N PRO A 28 -12.92 1.08 16.56
CA PRO A 28 -11.60 1.54 16.94
C PRO A 28 -10.54 0.47 16.66
N ALA A 29 -9.45 0.87 16.04
CA ALA A 29 -8.26 0.06 15.83
C ALA A 29 -7.36 0.11 17.07
N THR A 30 -6.96 -1.05 17.57
CA THR A 30 -6.18 -1.18 18.81
C THR A 30 -4.76 -1.68 18.58
N GLY A 31 -4.40 -2.03 17.36
CA GLY A 31 -3.07 -2.51 17.00
C GLY A 31 -2.93 -2.72 15.51
N ARG A 32 -1.73 -3.12 15.09
CA ARG A 32 -1.41 -3.44 13.69
C ARG A 32 -0.59 -4.71 13.58
N LEU A 33 -0.64 -5.32 12.40
CA LEU A 33 0.07 -6.54 12.03
C LEU A 33 0.80 -6.30 10.70
N THR A 34 1.95 -6.94 10.53
CA THR A 34 2.60 -7.11 9.22
C THR A 34 3.40 -8.40 9.20
N THR A 35 3.74 -8.88 8.00
CA THR A 35 4.67 -10.00 7.82
C THR A 35 5.77 -9.60 6.86
N LEU A 36 7.01 -9.64 7.33
CA LEU A 36 8.18 -9.56 6.48
C LEU A 36 8.64 -10.96 6.08
N ILE A 37 9.10 -11.10 4.84
CA ILE A 37 9.70 -12.34 4.33
C ILE A 37 11.18 -12.11 4.19
N ARG A 38 11.99 -12.98 4.81
CA ARG A 38 13.45 -12.94 4.77
C ARG A 38 13.97 -14.14 3.99
N LEU A 39 14.75 -13.87 2.96
CA LEU A 39 15.50 -14.88 2.21
C LEU A 39 16.98 -14.76 2.56
N THR A 40 17.63 -15.91 2.80
CA THR A 40 19.09 -15.96 3.03
C THR A 40 19.72 -16.84 1.97
N THR A 41 20.84 -16.41 1.42
CA THR A 41 21.61 -17.17 0.42
C THR A 41 22.71 -18.01 1.07
N ASP A 42 23.25 -18.95 0.33
CA ASP A 42 24.37 -19.85 0.72
C ASP A 42 25.68 -19.12 1.04
N ASP A 43 25.85 -17.91 0.50
CA ASP A 43 26.98 -17.02 0.80
C ASP A 43 26.64 -15.94 1.87
N GLY A 44 25.46 -16.03 2.50
CA GLY A 44 25.07 -15.22 3.67
C GLY A 44 24.41 -13.88 3.35
N LEU A 45 24.13 -13.56 2.08
CA LEU A 45 23.34 -12.37 1.76
C LEU A 45 21.89 -12.54 2.25
N VAL A 46 21.30 -11.45 2.72
CA VAL A 46 19.92 -11.40 3.22
C VAL A 46 19.11 -10.45 2.36
N GLY A 47 17.95 -10.92 1.87
CA GLY A 47 16.95 -10.11 1.20
C GLY A 47 15.67 -10.06 2.01
N VAL A 48 14.97 -8.93 1.94
CA VAL A 48 13.75 -8.67 2.71
C VAL A 48 12.63 -8.18 1.80
N GLY A 49 11.40 -8.65 2.06
CA GLY A 49 10.19 -8.16 1.40
C GLY A 49 9.01 -8.14 2.37
N SER A 50 7.95 -7.45 2.02
CA SER A 50 6.73 -7.30 2.81
C SER A 50 5.55 -8.01 2.15
N ALA A 51 4.70 -8.66 2.94
CA ALA A 51 3.47 -9.31 2.50
C ALA A 51 2.26 -8.78 3.28
N TYR A 52 1.40 -8.03 2.59
CA TYR A 52 0.21 -7.40 3.17
C TYR A 52 -1.00 -8.34 3.11
N ALA A 53 -1.08 -9.23 4.08
CA ALA A 53 -2.24 -10.10 4.34
C ALA A 53 -2.16 -10.61 5.79
N HIS A 54 -3.21 -11.33 6.22
CA HIS A 54 -3.22 -11.92 7.56
C HIS A 54 -2.00 -12.84 7.78
N PRO A 55 -1.21 -12.66 8.86
CA PRO A 55 0.06 -13.37 9.08
C PRO A 55 -0.04 -14.89 8.97
N ALA A 56 -1.11 -15.50 9.51
CA ALA A 56 -1.30 -16.95 9.41
C ALA A 56 -1.50 -17.46 7.97
N LEU A 57 -2.18 -16.66 7.11
CA LEU A 57 -2.37 -17.01 5.71
C LEU A 57 -1.06 -16.85 4.92
N VAL A 58 -0.27 -15.82 5.25
CA VAL A 58 1.07 -15.62 4.68
C VAL A 58 1.97 -16.79 5.08
N GLN A 59 2.05 -17.14 6.37
CA GLN A 59 2.86 -18.26 6.86
C GLN A 59 2.52 -19.56 6.12
N ALA A 60 1.24 -19.95 6.11
CA ALA A 60 0.80 -21.16 5.44
C ALA A 60 1.15 -21.22 3.96
N THR A 61 1.06 -20.05 3.28
CA THR A 61 1.40 -19.94 1.86
C THR A 61 2.91 -20.03 1.65
N VAL A 62 3.71 -19.32 2.44
CA VAL A 62 5.17 -19.34 2.36
C VAL A 62 5.70 -20.73 2.63
N ASP A 63 5.17 -21.44 3.66
CA ASP A 63 5.56 -22.82 3.96
C ASP A 63 5.32 -23.75 2.76
N HIS A 64 4.15 -23.61 2.12
CA HIS A 64 3.84 -24.37 0.92
C HIS A 64 4.76 -24.05 -0.27
N LEU A 65 5.13 -22.77 -0.44
CA LEU A 65 5.95 -22.33 -1.57
C LEU A 65 7.46 -22.49 -1.34
N THR A 66 7.92 -22.60 -0.10
CA THR A 66 9.34 -22.70 0.28
C THR A 66 10.13 -23.77 -0.52
N PRO A 67 9.64 -25.01 -0.74
CA PRO A 67 10.37 -26.00 -1.54
C PRO A 67 10.63 -25.57 -2.99
N PHE A 68 9.89 -24.58 -3.49
CA PHE A 68 10.01 -24.06 -4.85
C PHE A 68 10.87 -22.78 -4.93
N VAL A 69 11.36 -22.29 -3.80
CA VAL A 69 12.24 -21.15 -3.64
C VAL A 69 13.67 -21.59 -3.33
N LEU A 70 13.84 -22.60 -2.48
CA LEU A 70 15.14 -23.12 -2.07
C LEU A 70 15.95 -23.65 -3.25
N GLY A 71 17.25 -23.34 -3.26
CA GLY A 71 18.22 -23.79 -4.26
C GLY A 71 18.20 -22.99 -5.57
N TYR A 72 17.40 -21.90 -5.65
CA TYR A 72 17.29 -21.06 -6.85
C TYR A 72 18.15 -19.80 -6.76
N ASP A 73 18.57 -19.34 -7.92
CA ASP A 73 19.30 -18.09 -8.11
C ASP A 73 18.34 -16.89 -8.00
N PRO A 74 18.54 -15.97 -7.01
CA PRO A 74 17.65 -14.84 -6.80
C PRO A 74 17.59 -13.85 -7.98
N ARG A 75 18.56 -13.88 -8.92
CA ARG A 75 18.55 -13.01 -10.09
C ARG A 75 17.43 -13.35 -11.08
N GLN A 76 16.85 -14.53 -11.01
CA GLN A 76 15.79 -15.00 -11.92
C GLN A 76 14.39 -14.59 -11.45
N THR A 77 14.19 -13.34 -11.04
CA THR A 77 12.96 -12.82 -10.39
C THR A 77 11.69 -13.17 -11.18
N GLU A 78 11.62 -12.85 -12.47
CA GLU A 78 10.43 -13.12 -13.30
C GLU A 78 10.11 -14.62 -13.44
N ARG A 79 11.15 -15.44 -13.61
CA ARG A 79 10.97 -16.90 -13.71
C ARG A 79 10.41 -17.48 -12.42
N HIS A 80 10.89 -16.99 -11.26
CA HIS A 80 10.38 -17.38 -9.96
C HIS A 80 8.94 -16.96 -9.77
N TRP A 81 8.63 -15.71 -10.08
CA TRP A 81 7.27 -15.21 -9.99
C TRP A 81 6.29 -16.09 -10.77
N ASN A 82 6.58 -16.34 -12.05
CA ASN A 82 5.75 -17.17 -12.92
C ASN A 82 5.57 -18.59 -12.37
N ARG A 83 6.62 -19.16 -11.78
CA ARG A 83 6.57 -20.49 -11.17
C ARG A 83 5.68 -20.51 -9.94
N LEU A 84 5.89 -19.61 -8.99
CA LEU A 84 5.15 -19.55 -7.74
C LEU A 84 3.67 -19.25 -7.99
N HIS A 85 3.36 -18.31 -8.85
CA HIS A 85 1.99 -18.02 -9.27
C HIS A 85 1.36 -19.21 -10.02
N GLY A 86 2.11 -19.91 -10.86
CA GLY A 86 1.64 -21.12 -11.54
C GLY A 86 1.23 -22.25 -10.57
N ILE A 87 2.03 -22.45 -9.52
CA ILE A 87 1.78 -23.45 -8.47
C ILE A 87 0.56 -23.06 -7.62
N SER A 88 0.44 -21.78 -7.24
CA SER A 88 -0.64 -21.30 -6.37
C SER A 88 -1.96 -21.07 -7.10
N ARG A 89 -2.00 -21.12 -8.42
CA ARG A 89 -3.17 -20.78 -9.27
C ARG A 89 -4.47 -21.44 -8.84
N TRP A 90 -4.42 -22.65 -8.31
CA TRP A 90 -5.58 -23.42 -7.90
C TRP A 90 -6.31 -22.86 -6.69
N TYR A 91 -5.60 -22.16 -5.80
CA TYR A 91 -6.14 -21.67 -4.53
C TYR A 91 -5.85 -20.19 -4.29
N GLY A 92 -5.05 -19.54 -5.13
CA GLY A 92 -4.56 -18.20 -4.84
C GLY A 92 -4.28 -17.33 -6.06
N ARG A 93 -5.29 -17.12 -6.93
CA ARG A 93 -5.18 -16.12 -8.01
C ARG A 93 -5.24 -14.69 -7.51
N LYS A 94 -5.83 -14.47 -6.34
CA LYS A 94 -5.97 -13.19 -5.63
C LYS A 94 -5.75 -13.41 -4.12
N GLY A 95 -5.61 -12.35 -3.36
CA GLY A 95 -5.53 -12.37 -1.92
C GLY A 95 -4.19 -12.86 -1.36
N ALA A 96 -4.24 -13.51 -0.20
CA ALA A 96 -3.06 -13.80 0.62
C ALA A 96 -1.95 -14.59 -0.11
N ALA A 97 -2.30 -15.46 -1.05
CA ALA A 97 -1.30 -16.20 -1.80
C ALA A 97 -0.48 -15.29 -2.74
N VAL A 98 -1.12 -14.34 -3.39
CA VAL A 98 -0.42 -13.35 -4.25
C VAL A 98 0.39 -12.39 -3.39
N SER A 99 -0.13 -11.98 -2.23
CA SER A 99 0.62 -11.14 -1.27
C SER A 99 1.88 -11.86 -0.76
N ALA A 100 1.80 -13.16 -0.43
CA ALA A 100 2.96 -13.95 -0.02
C ALA A 100 4.02 -14.07 -1.14
N ILE A 101 3.57 -14.30 -2.39
CA ILE A 101 4.46 -14.27 -3.57
C ILE A 101 5.10 -12.89 -3.70
N GLY A 102 4.34 -11.81 -3.45
CA GLY A 102 4.84 -10.43 -3.48
C GLY A 102 5.98 -10.18 -2.51
N GLY A 103 5.86 -10.67 -1.27
CA GLY A 103 6.93 -10.56 -0.28
C GLY A 103 8.18 -11.38 -0.66
N ILE A 104 8.00 -12.59 -1.21
CA ILE A 104 9.12 -13.39 -1.74
C ILE A 104 9.80 -12.67 -2.91
N ASP A 105 9.03 -12.11 -3.84
CA ASP A 105 9.55 -11.40 -5.02
C ASP A 105 10.36 -10.14 -4.62
N GLN A 106 9.86 -9.35 -3.68
CA GLN A 106 10.58 -8.19 -3.16
C GLN A 106 11.92 -8.60 -2.52
N ALA A 107 11.92 -9.65 -1.71
CA ALA A 107 13.15 -10.19 -1.10
C ALA A 107 14.13 -10.73 -2.16
N MET A 108 13.64 -11.30 -3.25
CA MET A 108 14.48 -11.70 -4.40
C MET A 108 15.07 -10.51 -5.13
N TRP A 109 14.29 -9.43 -5.34
CA TRP A 109 14.81 -8.20 -5.93
C TRP A 109 15.88 -7.54 -5.05
N ASP A 110 15.69 -7.56 -3.71
CA ASP A 110 16.69 -7.08 -2.77
C ASP A 110 17.99 -7.89 -2.87
N LEU A 111 17.90 -9.23 -2.88
CA LEU A 111 19.06 -10.11 -3.11
C LEU A 111 19.70 -9.88 -4.47
N ARG A 112 18.91 -9.78 -5.53
CA ARG A 112 19.41 -9.52 -6.89
C ARG A 112 20.24 -8.25 -6.93
N GLY A 113 19.72 -7.16 -6.38
CA GLY A 113 20.46 -5.90 -6.32
C GLY A 113 21.76 -6.04 -5.52
N LYS A 114 21.77 -6.76 -4.39
CA LYS A 114 22.96 -7.02 -3.58
C LYS A 114 23.98 -7.87 -4.34
N VAL A 115 23.56 -8.88 -5.08
CA VAL A 115 24.44 -9.73 -5.92
C VAL A 115 25.01 -8.95 -7.10
N GLU A 116 24.22 -8.10 -7.74
CA GLU A 116 24.64 -7.30 -8.91
C GLU A 116 25.35 -5.98 -8.51
N GLY A 117 25.31 -5.62 -7.23
CA GLY A 117 25.93 -4.39 -6.69
C GLY A 117 25.17 -3.11 -7.05
N GLU A 118 23.89 -3.20 -7.37
CA GLU A 118 23.09 -2.10 -7.89
C GLU A 118 21.76 -1.93 -7.09
N PRO A 119 21.24 -0.69 -6.95
CA PRO A 119 19.93 -0.47 -6.38
C PRO A 119 18.83 -0.97 -7.31
N VAL A 120 17.73 -1.47 -6.73
CA VAL A 120 16.63 -2.07 -7.50
C VAL A 120 16.04 -1.11 -8.53
N TRP A 121 15.87 0.18 -8.20
CA TRP A 121 15.33 1.16 -9.14
C TRP A 121 16.18 1.26 -10.43
N ARG A 122 17.52 1.13 -10.32
CA ARG A 122 18.43 1.17 -11.48
C ARG A 122 18.35 -0.12 -12.29
N LEU A 123 18.27 -1.28 -11.65
CA LEU A 123 18.08 -2.57 -12.33
C LEU A 123 16.76 -2.64 -13.11
N LEU A 124 15.75 -1.90 -12.66
CA LEU A 124 14.46 -1.75 -13.33
C LEU A 124 14.49 -0.71 -14.47
N GLY A 125 15.60 0.01 -14.66
CA GLY A 125 15.76 1.01 -15.72
C GLY A 125 15.42 2.45 -15.32
N GLY A 126 15.20 2.72 -14.03
CA GLY A 126 15.01 4.07 -13.50
C GLY A 126 16.26 4.95 -13.64
N SER A 127 16.07 6.25 -13.75
CA SER A 127 17.15 7.24 -13.90
C SER A 127 17.50 7.98 -12.61
N SER A 128 16.65 7.90 -11.59
CA SER A 128 16.83 8.59 -10.30
C SER A 128 16.14 7.82 -9.19
N GLY A 129 16.79 7.74 -8.01
CA GLY A 129 16.19 7.21 -6.78
C GLY A 129 15.34 8.23 -6.01
N ARG A 130 15.19 9.47 -6.51
CA ARG A 130 14.35 10.49 -5.88
C ARG A 130 12.90 10.32 -6.30
N VAL A 131 12.01 10.02 -5.34
CA VAL A 131 10.61 9.65 -5.58
C VAL A 131 9.68 10.61 -4.87
N PRO A 132 8.67 11.22 -5.54
CA PRO A 132 7.65 11.99 -4.87
C PRO A 132 6.87 11.12 -3.87
N ALA A 133 6.51 11.69 -2.71
CA ALA A 133 5.78 11.01 -1.68
C ALA A 133 4.59 11.83 -1.18
N TYR A 134 3.54 11.15 -0.72
CA TYR A 134 2.42 11.80 -0.07
C TYR A 134 2.16 11.25 1.33
N ALA A 135 1.66 12.11 2.21
CA ALA A 135 1.24 11.73 3.55
C ALA A 135 -0.17 11.12 3.49
N SER A 136 -0.30 9.88 3.93
CA SER A 136 -1.59 9.21 4.07
C SER A 136 -1.96 9.08 5.54
N GLY A 137 -3.23 9.34 5.86
CA GLY A 137 -3.73 9.29 7.23
C GLY A 137 -5.00 10.11 7.32
N MET A 138 -5.00 11.10 8.23
CA MET A 138 -6.15 11.99 8.43
C MET A 138 -7.44 11.19 8.52
N LEU A 139 -7.37 10.17 9.42
CA LEU A 139 -8.45 9.21 9.64
C LEU A 139 -9.61 9.88 10.36
N TYR A 140 -10.76 9.23 10.34
CA TYR A 140 -12.02 9.69 10.90
C TYR A 140 -11.88 10.19 12.35
N SER A 141 -11.91 11.51 12.52
CA SER A 141 -11.84 12.20 13.82
C SER A 141 -12.85 13.35 13.86
N SER A 142 -12.40 14.56 13.72
CA SER A 142 -13.22 15.75 13.45
C SER A 142 -12.62 16.51 12.26
N PRO A 143 -13.36 17.40 11.60
CA PRO A 143 -12.78 18.27 10.56
C PRO A 143 -11.54 19.03 11.03
N ASP A 144 -11.53 19.54 12.28
CA ASP A 144 -10.36 20.19 12.88
C ASP A 144 -9.20 19.21 13.09
N GLY A 145 -9.50 17.96 13.48
CA GLY A 145 -8.51 16.90 13.61
C GLY A 145 -7.86 16.52 12.28
N VAL A 146 -8.64 16.49 11.19
CA VAL A 146 -8.15 16.31 9.83
C VAL A 146 -7.24 17.47 9.42
N ALA A 147 -7.66 18.73 9.63
CA ALA A 147 -6.85 19.92 9.36
C ALA A 147 -5.52 19.89 10.11
N ALA A 148 -5.54 19.61 11.41
CA ALA A 148 -4.32 19.48 12.22
C ALA A 148 -3.40 18.33 11.74
N GLY A 149 -3.96 17.24 11.23
CA GLY A 149 -3.22 16.14 10.60
C GLY A 149 -2.50 16.61 9.32
N CYS A 150 -3.20 17.35 8.48
CA CYS A 150 -2.64 17.95 7.26
C CYS A 150 -1.49 18.91 7.58
N GLU A 151 -1.66 19.80 8.57
CA GLU A 151 -0.60 20.73 9.00
C GLU A 151 0.65 20.00 9.49
N ARG A 152 0.49 18.94 10.28
CA ARG A 152 1.62 18.10 10.72
C ARG A 152 2.35 17.46 9.54
N ALA A 153 1.62 16.97 8.53
CA ALA A 153 2.21 16.39 7.33
C ALA A 153 3.05 17.42 6.55
N ILE A 154 2.56 18.66 6.42
CA ILE A 154 3.31 19.75 5.79
C ILE A 154 4.59 20.05 6.55
N VAL A 155 4.54 20.14 7.89
CA VAL A 155 5.73 20.34 8.75
C VAL A 155 6.76 19.21 8.57
N ARG A 156 6.32 17.99 8.28
CA ARG A 156 7.18 16.83 7.96
C ARG A 156 7.74 16.85 6.53
N GLY A 157 7.48 17.88 5.74
CA GLY A 157 8.04 18.06 4.39
C GLY A 157 7.18 17.54 3.24
N PHE A 158 5.94 17.09 3.49
CA PHE A 158 5.04 16.63 2.45
C PHE A 158 4.37 17.80 1.71
N ASN A 159 4.23 17.65 0.39
CA ASN A 159 3.50 18.57 -0.48
C ASN A 159 2.15 18.00 -0.94
N ARG A 160 1.83 16.78 -0.55
CA ARG A 160 0.63 16.02 -0.92
C ARG A 160 0.08 15.33 0.31
N VAL A 161 -1.23 15.35 0.48
CA VAL A 161 -1.88 14.67 1.61
C VAL A 161 -3.11 13.90 1.15
N LYS A 162 -3.34 12.71 1.73
CA LYS A 162 -4.54 11.91 1.50
C LYS A 162 -5.33 11.77 2.80
N MET A 163 -6.61 12.13 2.74
CA MET A 163 -7.56 11.94 3.83
C MET A 163 -8.58 10.84 3.50
N ARG A 164 -9.25 10.33 4.53
CA ARG A 164 -10.34 9.36 4.39
C ARG A 164 -11.70 10.06 4.40
N ALA A 165 -12.58 9.64 3.48
CA ALA A 165 -14.01 9.93 3.45
C ALA A 165 -14.83 8.62 3.53
N GLY A 166 -16.16 8.72 3.54
CA GLY A 166 -17.03 7.55 3.63
C GLY A 166 -17.53 7.29 5.05
N TRP A 167 -17.52 8.29 5.93
CA TRP A 167 -18.16 8.20 7.25
C TRP A 167 -19.64 8.56 7.18
N ASN A 168 -19.94 9.80 6.81
CA ASN A 168 -21.26 10.32 6.51
C ASN A 168 -21.13 11.64 5.75
N TRP A 169 -22.19 12.05 5.04
CA TRP A 169 -22.17 13.21 4.17
C TRP A 169 -21.68 14.50 4.83
N ASP A 170 -22.26 14.87 5.99
CA ASP A 170 -21.97 16.16 6.63
C ASP A 170 -20.52 16.22 7.12
N TYR A 171 -20.02 15.12 7.70
CA TYR A 171 -18.64 15.01 8.12
C TYR A 171 -17.69 15.10 6.91
N ASP A 172 -17.96 14.32 5.86
CA ASP A 172 -17.04 14.19 4.72
C ASP A 172 -16.91 15.54 3.99
N VAL A 173 -18.01 16.27 3.76
CA VAL A 173 -18.01 17.61 3.19
C VAL A 173 -17.19 18.59 4.05
N ALA A 174 -17.42 18.60 5.35
CA ALA A 174 -16.71 19.49 6.27
C ALA A 174 -15.20 19.13 6.37
N ALA A 175 -14.87 17.84 6.38
CA ALA A 175 -13.49 17.37 6.48
C ALA A 175 -12.66 17.71 5.21
N VAL A 176 -13.24 17.55 4.01
CA VAL A 176 -12.60 17.95 2.74
C VAL A 176 -12.31 19.45 2.72
N ALA A 177 -13.29 20.27 3.10
CA ALA A 177 -13.11 21.73 3.17
C ALA A 177 -12.03 22.14 4.19
N ALA A 178 -12.00 21.49 5.36
CA ALA A 178 -11.00 21.73 6.40
C ALA A 178 -9.59 21.31 5.95
N ALA A 179 -9.46 20.14 5.30
CA ALA A 179 -8.20 19.69 4.72
C ALA A 179 -7.67 20.65 3.67
N ARG A 180 -8.51 21.07 2.72
CA ARG A 180 -8.13 22.04 1.67
C ARG A 180 -7.69 23.37 2.27
N ALA A 181 -8.43 23.89 3.27
CA ALA A 181 -8.07 25.13 3.97
C ALA A 181 -6.70 25.00 4.68
N ALA A 182 -6.42 23.86 5.31
CA ALA A 182 -5.18 23.62 6.04
C ALA A 182 -3.95 23.53 5.12
N ILE A 183 -4.07 22.87 3.95
CA ILE A 183 -2.91 22.68 3.05
C ILE A 183 -2.72 23.87 2.07
N GLY A 184 -3.72 24.73 1.93
CA GLY A 184 -3.71 25.83 0.95
C GLY A 184 -3.99 25.35 -0.48
N PRO A 185 -4.04 26.28 -1.47
CA PRO A 185 -4.45 25.98 -2.84
C PRO A 185 -3.38 25.26 -3.68
N ASP A 186 -2.09 25.36 -3.30
CA ASP A 186 -0.96 24.93 -4.14
C ASP A 186 -0.51 23.49 -3.89
N ARG A 187 -1.16 22.77 -2.97
CA ARG A 187 -0.81 21.38 -2.61
C ARG A 187 -1.89 20.40 -3.04
N ASP A 188 -1.47 19.20 -3.37
CA ASP A 188 -2.38 18.14 -3.79
C ASP A 188 -3.14 17.56 -2.59
N LEU A 189 -4.48 17.61 -2.64
CA LEU A 189 -5.39 16.92 -1.73
C LEU A 189 -5.93 15.67 -2.42
N MET A 190 -5.73 14.51 -1.81
CA MET A 190 -6.30 13.25 -2.24
C MET A 190 -7.37 12.82 -1.25
N VAL A 191 -8.44 12.19 -1.74
CA VAL A 191 -9.55 11.70 -0.92
C VAL A 191 -9.79 10.23 -1.22
N ASP A 192 -9.78 9.40 -0.18
CA ASP A 192 -10.03 7.98 -0.25
C ASP A 192 -11.42 7.65 0.29
N GLY A 193 -12.27 7.08 -0.57
CA GLY A 193 -13.65 6.72 -0.27
C GLY A 193 -13.81 5.41 0.48
N THR A 194 -12.75 4.63 0.62
CA THR A 194 -12.71 3.38 1.41
C THR A 194 -13.83 2.37 1.06
N LEU A 195 -14.22 2.29 -0.21
CA LEU A 195 -15.29 1.40 -0.74
C LEU A 195 -16.68 1.68 -0.13
N ARG A 196 -16.95 2.89 0.33
CA ARG A 196 -18.12 3.17 1.20
C ARG A 196 -19.31 3.77 0.49
N PHE A 197 -19.09 4.42 -0.65
CA PHE A 197 -20.14 5.15 -1.35
C PHE A 197 -21.00 4.21 -2.21
N GLN A 198 -22.28 4.54 -2.34
CA GLN A 198 -23.11 4.09 -3.45
C GLN A 198 -22.92 5.04 -4.63
N LEU A 199 -23.18 4.59 -5.86
CA LEU A 199 -22.97 5.42 -7.06
C LEU A 199 -23.64 6.79 -6.98
N ALA A 200 -24.88 6.86 -6.51
CA ALA A 200 -25.63 8.13 -6.40
C ALA A 200 -24.94 9.13 -5.46
N ASP A 201 -24.47 8.65 -4.31
CA ASP A 201 -23.73 9.48 -3.35
C ASP A 201 -22.34 9.86 -3.87
N ALA A 202 -21.65 8.95 -4.54
CA ALA A 202 -20.34 9.22 -5.14
C ALA A 202 -20.43 10.30 -6.22
N LEU A 203 -21.46 10.29 -7.07
CA LEU A 203 -21.73 11.33 -8.09
C LEU A 203 -21.95 12.71 -7.46
N GLU A 204 -22.70 12.80 -6.37
CA GLU A 204 -22.89 14.07 -5.67
C GLU A 204 -21.63 14.50 -4.89
N PHE A 205 -20.91 13.56 -4.28
CA PHE A 205 -19.69 13.86 -3.56
C PHE A 205 -18.56 14.30 -4.50
N ALA A 206 -18.48 13.75 -5.71
CA ALA A 206 -17.52 14.18 -6.71
C ALA A 206 -17.62 15.70 -7.00
N LYS A 207 -18.81 16.29 -6.97
CA LYS A 207 -18.99 17.75 -7.11
C LYS A 207 -18.37 18.53 -5.94
N VAL A 208 -18.41 17.98 -4.74
CA VAL A 208 -17.74 18.57 -3.56
C VAL A 208 -16.22 18.49 -3.76
N LEU A 209 -15.71 17.37 -4.27
CA LEU A 209 -14.29 17.19 -4.54
C LEU A 209 -13.80 18.14 -5.65
N GLU A 210 -14.57 18.32 -6.72
CA GLU A 210 -14.28 19.29 -7.78
C GLU A 210 -14.19 20.72 -7.22
N ALA A 211 -15.15 21.12 -6.39
CA ALA A 211 -15.17 22.45 -5.76
C ALA A 211 -13.99 22.70 -4.80
N ASN A 212 -13.34 21.66 -4.34
CA ASN A 212 -12.17 21.71 -3.45
C ASN A 212 -10.86 21.36 -4.17
N ASP A 213 -10.83 21.29 -5.50
CA ASP A 213 -9.65 20.98 -6.31
C ASP A 213 -8.92 19.70 -5.85
N VAL A 214 -9.68 18.61 -5.67
CA VAL A 214 -9.13 17.33 -5.22
C VAL A 214 -8.38 16.64 -6.36
N PHE A 215 -7.17 16.18 -6.08
CA PHE A 215 -6.24 15.60 -7.04
C PHE A 215 -6.64 14.21 -7.53
N TRP A 216 -7.22 13.37 -6.64
CA TRP A 216 -7.91 12.13 -6.99
C TRP A 216 -8.96 11.72 -5.97
N PHE A 217 -9.93 10.91 -6.42
CA PHE A 217 -10.89 10.19 -5.61
C PHE A 217 -10.58 8.68 -5.67
N GLU A 218 -10.10 8.12 -4.55
CA GLU A 218 -9.63 6.75 -4.42
C GLU A 218 -10.76 5.83 -3.96
N GLU A 219 -10.91 4.68 -4.61
CA GLU A 219 -11.83 3.60 -4.28
C GLU A 219 -13.16 4.03 -3.64
N PRO A 220 -13.95 4.89 -4.30
CA PRO A 220 -15.23 5.33 -3.74
C PRO A 220 -16.25 4.22 -3.64
N LEU A 221 -16.30 3.32 -4.62
CA LEU A 221 -17.31 2.27 -4.81
C LEU A 221 -16.69 0.88 -4.55
N ALA A 222 -17.55 -0.14 -4.41
CA ALA A 222 -17.08 -1.52 -4.39
C ALA A 222 -16.28 -1.85 -5.66
N THR A 223 -15.16 -2.55 -5.50
CA THR A 223 -14.22 -2.83 -6.61
C THR A 223 -14.72 -3.88 -7.60
N ASP A 224 -15.87 -4.51 -7.34
CA ASP A 224 -16.51 -5.45 -8.27
C ASP A 224 -17.47 -4.76 -9.25
N ASP A 225 -17.79 -3.46 -9.05
CA ASP A 225 -18.78 -2.70 -9.81
C ASP A 225 -18.15 -1.83 -10.91
N PHE A 226 -17.49 -2.46 -11.88
CA PHE A 226 -16.79 -1.75 -12.97
C PHE A 226 -17.68 -0.76 -13.76
N ASP A 227 -18.95 -1.11 -14.03
CA ASP A 227 -19.88 -0.26 -14.77
C ASP A 227 -20.20 1.03 -14.00
N ASP A 228 -20.28 0.95 -12.68
CA ASP A 228 -20.49 2.10 -11.81
C ASP A 228 -19.25 3.00 -11.78
N TYR A 229 -18.03 2.43 -11.77
CA TYR A 229 -16.80 3.20 -11.92
C TYR A 229 -16.72 3.92 -13.27
N VAL A 230 -17.08 3.26 -14.36
CA VAL A 230 -17.14 3.88 -15.70
C VAL A 230 -18.16 5.04 -15.71
N THR A 231 -19.32 4.83 -15.07
CA THR A 231 -20.34 5.87 -14.94
C THR A 231 -19.85 7.07 -14.15
N LEU A 232 -19.24 6.83 -12.99
CA LEU A 232 -18.67 7.90 -12.15
C LEU A 232 -17.53 8.61 -12.88
N ARG A 233 -16.61 7.87 -13.52
CA ARG A 233 -15.48 8.43 -14.28
C ARG A 233 -15.92 9.39 -15.38
N ASN A 234 -17.01 9.08 -16.07
CA ASN A 234 -17.57 9.92 -17.13
C ASN A 234 -18.33 11.14 -16.61
N ALA A 235 -18.70 11.17 -15.34
CA ALA A 235 -19.50 12.21 -14.72
C ALA A 235 -18.70 13.25 -13.92
N THR A 236 -17.39 13.02 -13.70
CA THR A 236 -16.53 13.93 -12.92
C THR A 236 -15.23 14.25 -13.65
N THR A 237 -14.67 15.40 -13.31
CA THR A 237 -13.33 15.84 -13.71
C THR A 237 -12.24 15.41 -12.70
N VAL A 238 -12.63 14.98 -11.50
CA VAL A 238 -11.70 14.45 -10.49
C VAL A 238 -11.21 13.07 -10.95
N PRO A 239 -9.91 12.86 -11.09
CA PRO A 239 -9.36 11.56 -11.47
C PRO A 239 -9.74 10.48 -10.47
N LEU A 240 -10.11 9.29 -10.96
CA LEU A 240 -10.37 8.13 -10.13
C LEU A 240 -9.10 7.29 -9.97
N ALA A 241 -8.79 6.91 -8.73
CA ALA A 241 -7.68 6.02 -8.39
C ALA A 241 -8.21 4.71 -7.78
N CYS A 242 -7.63 3.57 -8.19
CA CYS A 242 -8.05 2.27 -7.66
C CYS A 242 -6.94 1.23 -7.84
N GLY A 243 -6.98 0.18 -7.02
CA GLY A 243 -6.11 -0.98 -7.21
C GLY A 243 -5.50 -1.57 -5.95
N GLU A 244 -5.67 -0.95 -4.78
CA GLU A 244 -5.18 -1.54 -3.54
C GLU A 244 -5.81 -2.90 -3.23
N ASN A 245 -7.03 -3.13 -3.70
CA ASN A 245 -7.78 -4.38 -3.53
C ASN A 245 -7.71 -5.32 -4.74
N GLU A 246 -6.86 -5.02 -5.74
CA GLU A 246 -6.67 -5.87 -6.91
C GLU A 246 -5.32 -6.61 -6.89
N PHE A 247 -5.25 -7.75 -7.59
CA PHE A 247 -4.12 -8.67 -7.54
C PHE A 247 -3.67 -9.10 -8.91
N ALA A 248 -2.35 -9.13 -9.12
CA ALA A 248 -1.66 -9.54 -10.31
C ALA A 248 -2.14 -8.83 -11.60
N LEU A 249 -1.32 -8.84 -12.62
CA LEU A 249 -1.59 -8.14 -13.88
C LEU A 249 -2.94 -8.50 -14.52
N HIS A 250 -3.35 -9.77 -14.39
CA HIS A 250 -4.61 -10.22 -15.00
C HIS A 250 -5.86 -9.55 -14.39
N GLY A 251 -5.82 -9.16 -13.10
CA GLY A 251 -6.89 -8.41 -12.47
C GLY A 251 -6.89 -6.94 -12.92
N PHE A 252 -5.72 -6.32 -12.97
CA PHE A 252 -5.58 -4.93 -13.40
C PHE A 252 -5.95 -4.69 -14.87
N ARG A 253 -5.82 -5.69 -15.73
CA ARG A 253 -6.19 -5.58 -17.15
C ARG A 253 -7.65 -5.18 -17.36
N GLU A 254 -8.56 -5.65 -16.51
CA GLU A 254 -9.96 -5.25 -16.59
C GLU A 254 -10.12 -3.76 -16.30
N TRP A 255 -9.51 -3.26 -15.24
CA TRP A 255 -9.50 -1.83 -14.89
C TRP A 255 -8.91 -0.95 -16.00
N ILE A 256 -7.78 -1.35 -16.56
CA ILE A 256 -7.10 -0.62 -17.62
C ILE A 256 -7.95 -0.62 -18.91
N ARG A 257 -8.52 -1.76 -19.28
CA ARG A 257 -9.26 -1.94 -20.55
C ARG A 257 -10.60 -1.22 -20.56
N THR A 258 -11.28 -1.15 -19.44
CA THR A 258 -12.61 -0.51 -19.34
C THR A 258 -12.52 1.02 -19.30
N GLY A 259 -11.35 1.60 -19.00
CA GLY A 259 -11.21 3.04 -18.78
C GLY A 259 -11.96 3.53 -17.55
N ALA A 260 -12.15 2.65 -16.57
CA ALA A 260 -12.88 2.96 -15.33
C ALA A 260 -12.09 3.87 -14.38
N ILE A 261 -10.77 3.96 -14.55
CA ILE A 261 -9.87 4.71 -13.66
C ILE A 261 -8.84 5.53 -14.45
N ASP A 262 -8.20 6.47 -13.77
CA ASP A 262 -7.12 7.33 -14.29
C ASP A 262 -5.75 7.00 -13.68
N ILE A 263 -5.76 6.41 -12.47
CA ILE A 263 -4.57 6.14 -11.67
C ILE A 263 -4.64 4.71 -11.15
N VAL A 264 -3.63 3.92 -11.46
CA VAL A 264 -3.48 2.54 -10.99
C VAL A 264 -2.69 2.52 -9.68
N GLN A 265 -3.23 1.84 -8.66
CA GLN A 265 -2.65 1.79 -7.31
C GLN A 265 -2.18 0.38 -6.90
N ALA A 266 -1.52 -0.33 -7.82
CA ALA A 266 -0.98 -1.66 -7.54
C ALA A 266 0.12 -1.61 -6.47
N ASP A 267 -0.06 -2.36 -5.38
CA ASP A 267 0.86 -2.44 -4.24
C ASP A 267 1.74 -3.69 -4.32
N ALA A 268 3.07 -3.54 -4.27
CA ALA A 268 4.00 -4.64 -4.32
C ALA A 268 3.82 -5.65 -3.19
N SER A 269 3.33 -5.24 -2.03
CA SER A 269 3.04 -6.12 -0.89
C SER A 269 1.73 -6.92 -1.07
N ARG A 270 0.89 -6.56 -2.05
CA ARG A 270 -0.41 -7.20 -2.34
C ARG A 270 -0.50 -7.78 -3.73
N ALA A 271 -0.15 -7.00 -4.75
CA ALA A 271 -0.38 -7.33 -6.16
C ALA A 271 0.61 -8.34 -6.76
N GLY A 272 1.57 -8.83 -5.96
CA GLY A 272 2.48 -9.90 -6.39
C GLY A 272 3.95 -9.49 -6.50
N GLY A 273 4.36 -8.39 -5.85
CA GLY A 273 5.76 -7.97 -5.78
C GLY A 273 6.15 -6.95 -6.86
N ILE A 274 7.41 -6.57 -6.82
CA ILE A 274 8.00 -5.58 -7.74
C ILE A 274 7.89 -6.04 -9.19
N THR A 275 8.16 -7.33 -9.45
CA THR A 275 8.07 -7.91 -10.81
C THR A 275 6.71 -7.68 -11.45
N GLU A 276 5.65 -7.89 -10.70
CA GLU A 276 4.28 -7.81 -11.24
C GLU A 276 3.79 -6.36 -11.29
N VAL A 277 4.12 -5.56 -10.27
CA VAL A 277 3.73 -4.15 -10.19
C VAL A 277 4.35 -3.33 -11.33
N VAL A 278 5.62 -3.58 -11.68
CA VAL A 278 6.27 -2.91 -12.83
C VAL A 278 5.58 -3.28 -14.15
N LYS A 279 5.14 -4.53 -14.34
CA LYS A 279 4.36 -4.94 -15.52
C LYS A 279 3.00 -4.25 -15.56
N ILE A 280 2.35 -4.12 -14.40
CA ILE A 280 1.08 -3.40 -14.28
C ILE A 280 1.27 -1.93 -14.64
N ALA A 281 2.31 -1.28 -14.11
CA ALA A 281 2.62 0.11 -14.42
C ALA A 281 2.92 0.32 -15.91
N GLN A 282 3.63 -0.62 -16.57
CA GLN A 282 3.91 -0.58 -18.01
C GLN A 282 2.62 -0.73 -18.86
N GLU A 283 1.70 -1.65 -18.52
CA GLU A 283 0.41 -1.74 -19.21
C GLU A 283 -0.46 -0.49 -18.98
N ALA A 284 -0.43 0.08 -17.79
CA ALA A 284 -1.09 1.34 -17.47
C ALA A 284 -0.52 2.51 -18.29
N ASP A 285 0.82 2.63 -18.39
CA ASP A 285 1.51 3.64 -19.21
C ASP A 285 1.11 3.53 -20.68
N ALA A 286 1.10 2.32 -21.23
CA ALA A 286 0.67 2.06 -22.60
C ALA A 286 -0.79 2.47 -22.87
N ALA A 287 -1.63 2.50 -21.84
CA ALA A 287 -3.01 2.96 -21.89
C ALA A 287 -3.18 4.45 -21.52
N GLY A 288 -2.09 5.18 -21.23
CA GLY A 288 -2.10 6.57 -20.83
C GLY A 288 -2.55 6.83 -19.38
N LEU A 289 -2.53 5.80 -18.53
CA LEU A 289 -2.89 5.90 -17.12
C LEU A 289 -1.66 6.19 -16.26
N ARG A 290 -1.85 6.90 -15.14
CA ARG A 290 -0.83 7.18 -14.14
C ARG A 290 -0.68 5.99 -13.18
N PHE A 291 0.46 5.94 -12.49
CA PHE A 291 0.75 4.93 -11.48
C PHE A 291 1.15 5.58 -10.15
N ALA A 292 0.45 5.22 -9.06
CA ALA A 292 0.70 5.68 -7.70
C ALA A 292 0.37 4.55 -6.72
N PRO A 293 1.31 3.66 -6.38
CA PRO A 293 1.01 2.47 -5.58
C PRO A 293 0.46 2.83 -4.21
N HIS A 294 -0.48 2.02 -3.74
CA HIS A 294 -0.83 1.93 -2.32
C HIS A 294 0.35 1.41 -1.51
N SER A 295 0.57 1.89 -0.27
CA SER A 295 1.67 1.46 0.62
C SER A 295 1.34 1.67 2.10
N TRP A 296 0.24 1.11 2.56
CA TRP A 296 -0.26 1.35 3.93
C TRP A 296 0.39 0.47 5.00
N CYS A 297 1.13 -0.57 4.66
CA CYS A 297 1.55 -1.65 5.55
C CYS A 297 2.75 -1.27 6.45
N ASP A 298 3.97 -1.30 5.89
CA ASP A 298 5.24 -1.08 6.60
C ASP A 298 6.29 -0.38 5.71
N ALA A 299 7.42 0.00 6.30
CA ALA A 299 8.47 0.73 5.61
C ALA A 299 9.14 -0.07 4.47
N VAL A 300 9.18 -1.41 4.57
CA VAL A 300 9.72 -2.27 3.49
C VAL A 300 8.81 -2.20 2.27
N ALA A 301 7.49 -2.28 2.47
CA ALA A 301 6.50 -2.11 1.40
C ALA A 301 6.59 -0.74 0.73
N VAL A 302 6.72 0.34 1.53
CA VAL A 302 6.91 1.71 0.99
C VAL A 302 8.13 1.79 0.09
N VAL A 303 9.28 1.27 0.55
CA VAL A 303 10.52 1.31 -0.23
C VAL A 303 10.41 0.45 -1.50
N ALA A 304 9.83 -0.75 -1.42
CA ALA A 304 9.62 -1.60 -2.59
C ALA A 304 8.75 -0.92 -3.66
N ASN A 305 7.64 -0.30 -3.23
CA ASN A 305 6.76 0.48 -4.11
C ASN A 305 7.47 1.72 -4.67
N ALA A 306 8.29 2.40 -3.87
CA ALA A 306 9.06 3.55 -4.34
C ALA A 306 10.07 3.17 -5.44
N HIS A 307 10.72 2.01 -5.36
CA HIS A 307 11.57 1.50 -6.44
C HIS A 307 10.77 1.27 -7.74
N ALA A 308 9.54 0.76 -7.65
CA ALA A 308 8.68 0.60 -8.81
C ALA A 308 8.27 1.96 -9.41
N VAL A 309 7.94 2.96 -8.57
CA VAL A 309 7.65 4.34 -9.03
C VAL A 309 8.86 4.96 -9.72
N ALA A 310 10.05 4.86 -9.13
CA ALA A 310 11.30 5.39 -9.69
C ALA A 310 11.64 4.83 -11.08
N ALA A 311 11.19 3.61 -11.37
CA ALA A 311 11.43 2.91 -12.63
C ALA A 311 10.30 3.05 -13.66
N SER A 312 9.16 3.63 -13.27
CA SER A 312 7.96 3.73 -14.13
C SER A 312 7.80 5.15 -14.69
N PRO A 313 7.78 5.34 -16.02
CA PRO A 313 7.62 6.69 -16.61
C PRO A 313 6.33 7.40 -16.17
N ASN A 314 5.26 6.65 -15.94
CA ASN A 314 3.96 7.13 -15.47
C ASN A 314 3.83 7.13 -13.93
N GLY A 315 4.91 6.80 -13.20
CA GLY A 315 4.95 6.79 -11.73
C GLY A 315 4.95 8.21 -11.16
N ILE A 316 3.96 8.54 -10.33
CA ILE A 316 3.76 9.93 -9.89
C ILE A 316 4.03 10.17 -8.40
N THR A 317 3.89 9.17 -7.53
CA THR A 317 4.11 9.34 -6.09
C THR A 317 4.01 7.99 -5.36
N VAL A 318 4.55 7.90 -4.13
CA VAL A 318 4.41 6.76 -3.22
C VAL A 318 3.72 7.19 -1.92
N GLU A 319 2.93 6.29 -1.35
CA GLU A 319 2.20 6.49 -0.09
C GLU A 319 3.10 6.30 1.13
N ILE A 320 2.98 7.18 2.15
CA ILE A 320 3.61 7.01 3.46
C ILE A 320 2.58 7.25 4.57
N ASP A 321 2.28 6.21 5.33
CA ASP A 321 1.37 6.26 6.47
C ASP A 321 1.88 7.21 7.57
N GLN A 322 1.00 8.11 8.02
CA GLN A 322 1.27 9.14 9.03
C GLN A 322 0.43 8.95 10.31
N THR A 323 -0.11 7.75 10.54
CA THR A 323 -0.95 7.45 11.72
C THR A 323 -0.16 7.10 12.98
N GLY A 324 1.17 7.22 12.97
CA GLY A 324 2.03 6.76 14.07
C GLY A 324 2.26 5.25 14.03
N ASN A 325 2.32 4.70 12.84
CA ASN A 325 2.60 3.30 12.56
C ASN A 325 4.07 2.98 12.88
N ARG A 326 4.32 2.20 13.92
CA ARG A 326 5.68 1.79 14.34
C ARG A 326 6.43 1.03 13.25
N PHE A 327 5.73 0.32 12.35
CA PHE A 327 6.35 -0.34 11.22
C PHE A 327 6.92 0.64 10.17
N ILE A 328 6.40 1.87 10.12
CA ILE A 328 6.94 2.96 9.29
C ILE A 328 8.02 3.74 10.05
N GLU A 329 7.83 3.93 11.35
CA GLU A 329 8.67 4.84 12.14
C GLU A 329 9.94 4.17 12.68
N GLU A 330 9.97 2.84 12.85
CA GLU A 330 11.03 2.16 13.62
C GLU A 330 11.77 1.06 12.84
N LEU A 331 11.10 0.33 11.93
CA LEU A 331 11.69 -0.86 11.30
C LEU A 331 13.00 -0.63 10.53
N LEU A 332 13.26 0.59 10.08
CA LEU A 332 14.48 0.96 9.34
C LEU A 332 15.41 1.88 10.17
N GLY A 333 15.33 1.80 11.51
CA GLY A 333 16.11 2.65 12.41
C GLY A 333 15.63 4.10 12.49
N GLY A 334 14.45 4.38 12.00
CA GLY A 334 13.78 5.68 11.98
C GLY A 334 12.86 5.85 10.78
N PRO A 335 12.04 6.92 10.77
CA PRO A 335 11.12 7.18 9.68
C PRO A 335 11.86 7.58 8.40
N LEU A 336 11.27 7.23 7.26
CA LEU A 336 11.74 7.70 5.94
C LEU A 336 11.73 9.23 5.91
N GLN A 337 12.86 9.82 5.53
CA GLN A 337 13.01 11.28 5.49
C GLN A 337 12.35 11.82 4.22
N VAL A 338 11.42 12.75 4.39
CA VAL A 338 10.77 13.46 3.29
C VAL A 338 11.35 14.87 3.20
N VAL A 339 11.93 15.19 2.06
CA VAL A 339 12.49 16.50 1.76
C VAL A 339 11.87 17.06 0.50
N ASP A 340 11.25 18.24 0.60
CA ASP A 340 10.54 18.87 -0.52
C ASP A 340 9.54 17.93 -1.21
N GLY A 341 8.78 17.16 -0.43
CA GLY A 341 7.79 16.21 -0.92
C GLY A 341 8.35 14.94 -1.57
N HIS A 342 9.63 14.61 -1.34
CA HIS A 342 10.28 13.44 -1.93
C HIS A 342 11.01 12.61 -0.87
N ILE A 343 11.11 11.32 -1.11
CA ILE A 343 12.08 10.42 -0.48
C ILE A 343 13.23 10.15 -1.44
N ASP A 344 14.38 9.76 -0.91
CA ASP A 344 15.55 9.36 -1.67
C ASP A 344 15.92 7.91 -1.33
N LEU A 345 15.85 7.03 -2.33
CA LEU A 345 16.22 5.62 -2.21
C LEU A 345 17.73 5.40 -2.14
N GLY A 346 18.52 6.41 -2.51
CA GLY A 346 19.98 6.33 -2.52
C GLY A 346 20.56 5.36 -3.54
N GLU A 347 21.84 5.03 -3.33
CA GLU A 347 22.65 4.23 -4.27
C GLU A 347 23.02 2.85 -3.68
N ARG A 348 22.54 2.50 -2.49
CA ARG A 348 22.89 1.21 -1.88
C ARG A 348 22.27 0.05 -2.67
N PRO A 349 23.00 -1.07 -2.86
CA PRO A 349 22.50 -2.25 -3.55
C PRO A 349 21.21 -2.82 -2.94
N GLY A 350 20.40 -3.44 -3.76
CA GLY A 350 19.12 -4.02 -3.36
C GLY A 350 18.06 -2.96 -3.15
N LEU A 351 17.20 -3.16 -2.16
CA LEU A 351 16.23 -2.15 -1.70
C LEU A 351 16.91 -0.99 -0.95
N GLY A 352 18.21 -1.09 -0.66
CA GLY A 352 18.97 -0.05 0.03
C GLY A 352 18.65 0.08 1.52
N ILE A 353 17.94 -0.89 2.10
CA ILE A 353 17.48 -0.87 3.50
C ILE A 353 18.19 -1.92 4.36
N GLU A 354 18.16 -1.67 5.66
CA GLU A 354 18.53 -2.63 6.70
C GLU A 354 17.46 -2.57 7.79
N LEU A 355 17.02 -3.75 8.28
CA LEU A 355 16.08 -3.81 9.38
C LEU A 355 16.78 -3.48 10.69
N ASP A 356 16.13 -2.66 11.52
CA ASP A 356 16.53 -2.47 12.91
C ASP A 356 16.21 -3.72 13.72
N HIS A 357 17.24 -4.43 14.16
CA HIS A 357 17.09 -5.68 14.89
C HIS A 357 16.34 -5.51 16.22
N ALA A 358 16.55 -4.40 16.91
CA ALA A 358 15.88 -4.15 18.18
C ALA A 358 14.38 -3.88 17.98
N ALA A 359 14.03 -3.13 16.93
CA ALA A 359 12.64 -2.90 16.56
C ALA A 359 11.94 -4.21 16.12
N VAL A 360 12.61 -5.04 15.33
CA VAL A 360 12.07 -6.35 14.92
C VAL A 360 11.84 -7.24 16.14
N GLU A 361 12.78 -7.31 17.10
CA GLU A 361 12.65 -8.11 18.31
C GLU A 361 11.51 -7.63 19.22
N ASP A 362 11.37 -6.31 19.41
CA ASP A 362 10.30 -5.70 20.22
C ASP A 362 8.90 -5.91 19.63
N LEU A 363 8.80 -5.92 18.30
CA LEU A 363 7.54 -6.06 17.58
C LEU A 363 7.19 -7.50 17.21
N PHE A 364 8.05 -8.47 17.54
CA PHE A 364 7.91 -9.86 17.09
C PHE A 364 6.63 -10.52 17.60
N LEU A 365 5.91 -11.19 16.71
CA LEU A 365 4.76 -12.03 16.99
C LEU A 365 5.15 -13.50 16.82
N ASP A 366 5.24 -14.23 17.92
CA ASP A 366 5.72 -15.64 17.96
C ASP A 366 4.76 -16.61 17.25
N ASP A 367 3.45 -16.44 17.43
CA ASP A 367 2.45 -17.35 16.87
C ASP A 367 1.42 -16.59 16.01
N PRO A 368 1.55 -16.60 14.67
CA PRO A 368 0.63 -15.91 13.77
C PRO A 368 -0.78 -16.53 13.73
N PHE A 369 -0.95 -17.76 14.25
CA PHE A 369 -2.24 -18.46 14.33
C PHE A 369 -3.04 -18.14 15.60
N ARG A 370 -2.42 -17.43 16.56
CA ARG A 370 -3.04 -17.05 17.84
C ARG A 370 -3.17 -15.54 18.00
N ILE A 371 -3.68 -14.87 17.00
CA ILE A 371 -3.98 -13.45 17.10
C ILE A 371 -5.30 -13.31 17.87
N PRO A 372 -5.31 -12.62 19.03
CA PRO A 372 -6.37 -12.78 20.03
C PRO A 372 -7.70 -12.14 19.68
N ASP A 373 -7.81 -11.24 18.74
CA ASP A 373 -9.02 -10.46 18.49
C ASP A 373 -9.39 -10.42 17.00
N GLY A 374 -10.54 -9.83 16.67
CA GLY A 374 -10.90 -9.54 15.29
C GLY A 374 -9.82 -8.68 14.63
N ASN A 375 -9.39 -9.03 13.45
CA ASN A 375 -8.38 -8.30 12.73
C ASN A 375 -8.80 -8.10 11.27
N TYR A 376 -8.48 -6.96 10.80
CA TYR A 376 -8.31 -6.64 9.38
C TYR A 376 -6.85 -6.91 9.03
N CYS A 377 -6.44 -7.11 7.75
CA CYS A 377 -5.11 -7.62 7.39
C CYS A 377 -3.94 -7.02 8.19
N ASP A 378 -3.95 -5.71 8.44
CA ASP A 378 -2.89 -5.00 9.15
C ASP A 378 -3.37 -4.34 10.46
N VAL A 379 -4.67 -4.35 10.73
CA VAL A 379 -5.27 -3.68 11.87
C VAL A 379 -5.92 -4.69 12.80
N VAL A 380 -5.66 -4.56 14.12
CA VAL A 380 -6.28 -5.37 15.17
C VAL A 380 -7.36 -4.56 15.86
N TYR A 381 -8.56 -5.08 15.87
CA TYR A 381 -9.69 -4.54 16.64
C TYR A 381 -9.80 -5.27 17.98
N GLY A 382 -10.12 -4.55 19.04
CA GLY A 382 -10.42 -5.16 20.34
C GLY A 382 -11.64 -6.08 20.27
N ARG A 383 -11.67 -7.10 21.13
CA ARG A 383 -12.75 -8.10 21.18
C ARG A 383 -14.12 -7.43 21.35
N GLY A 384 -15.05 -7.73 20.47
CA GLY A 384 -16.40 -7.15 20.46
C GLY A 384 -16.48 -5.69 19.95
N GLN A 385 -15.36 -5.12 19.51
CA GLN A 385 -15.32 -3.78 18.92
C GLN A 385 -15.54 -3.80 17.40
N THR A 386 -15.25 -4.93 16.74
CA THR A 386 -15.53 -5.08 15.30
C THR A 386 -17.04 -5.11 15.10
N LYS A 387 -17.55 -4.15 14.36
CA LYS A 387 -18.98 -4.04 14.04
C LYS A 387 -19.15 -4.29 12.55
N TYR A 388 -20.37 -4.74 12.18
CA TYR A 388 -20.76 -4.71 10.78
C TYR A 388 -20.68 -3.26 10.28
N ILE A 389 -19.95 -3.07 9.21
CA ILE A 389 -19.84 -1.77 8.56
C ILE A 389 -21.11 -1.61 7.72
N GLY A 390 -22.08 -0.85 8.22
CA GLY A 390 -23.33 -0.54 7.53
C GLY A 390 -23.08 0.28 6.26
N ASP A 391 -24.13 0.49 5.48
CA ASP A 391 -24.09 1.33 4.31
C ASP A 391 -23.67 2.77 4.65
N TYR A 392 -23.13 3.47 3.66
CA TYR A 392 -22.80 4.89 3.78
C TYR A 392 -24.08 5.70 4.06
N VAL A 393 -24.02 6.61 5.02
CA VAL A 393 -25.11 7.54 5.28
C VAL A 393 -24.93 8.74 4.35
N GLY A 394 -25.54 8.65 3.19
CA GLY A 394 -25.51 9.64 2.14
C GLY A 394 -26.25 10.93 2.50
N ARG A 395 -26.35 11.83 1.52
CA ARG A 395 -27.11 13.07 1.63
C ARG A 395 -28.59 12.74 1.84
N ALA A 396 -29.21 13.27 2.91
CA ALA A 396 -30.63 13.15 3.09
C ALA A 396 -31.37 13.70 1.85
N ALA A 397 -32.28 12.89 1.29
CA ALA A 397 -33.11 13.34 0.19
C ALA A 397 -33.91 14.57 0.67
N THR A 398 -33.60 15.75 0.11
CA THR A 398 -34.33 17.00 0.33
C THR A 398 -35.62 17.00 -0.46
#